data_f706eda45e8fde88a595f59e0daee6e3
#
_entry.id   f706eda45e8fde88a595f59e0daee6e3
#
_cell.length_a   1.000
_cell.length_b   1.000
_cell.length_c   1.000
_cell.angle_alpha   90.00
_cell.angle_beta   90.00
_cell.angle_gamma   90.00
#
_symmetry.space_group_name_H-M   'P 1'
#
loop_
_entity.id
_entity.type
_entity.pdbx_description
1 polymer ?
#
loop_
_entity_poly.entity_id
_entity_poly.type
_entity_poly.pdbx_seq_one_letter_code
_entity_poly.pdbx_strand_id
1 'polypeptide(L)'
;MFRLNKLTDYGIVLMAHVARSPEETPHTARSLANETKLPLPTVGKLLRQLSEHRLLSSHRGVNGGYNLAREARSITVAEIILALEGPIGFTECSVVKGLCNMEHSCAIMSNSQIIGDALRDALEHVTLSDLNHEMAHHERKHDQELVASIKPAGSVAEGVR
;
A
#
# COMPACT_ATOMS: atom_id res chain seq x y z
N MET A 1 19.82 -2.38 4.70
CA MET A 1 18.91 -1.44 4.03
C MET A 1 17.49 -1.93 4.30
N PHE A 2 16.67 -1.14 4.98
CA PHE A 2 15.27 -1.47 5.22
C PHE A 2 14.52 -1.46 3.87
N ARG A 3 13.87 -2.56 3.54
CA ARG A 3 13.15 -2.72 2.27
C ARG A 3 11.91 -3.58 2.50
N LEU A 4 10.75 -3.06 2.10
CA LEU A 4 9.52 -3.84 2.10
C LEU A 4 9.61 -5.00 1.09
N ASN A 5 8.98 -6.10 1.42
CA ASN A 5 8.78 -7.20 0.50
C ASN A 5 7.89 -6.73 -0.68
N LYS A 6 8.17 -7.24 -1.87
CA LYS A 6 7.41 -6.94 -3.08
C LYS A 6 5.90 -7.25 -2.94
N LEU A 7 5.54 -8.26 -2.16
CA LEU A 7 4.13 -8.59 -1.91
C LEU A 7 3.46 -7.54 -1.03
N THR A 8 4.17 -6.98 -0.06
CA THR A 8 3.65 -5.92 0.80
C THR A 8 3.48 -4.62 0.02
N ASP A 9 4.42 -4.27 -0.84
CA ASP A 9 4.30 -3.15 -1.77
C ASP A 9 3.02 -3.29 -2.63
N TYR A 10 2.80 -4.46 -3.22
CA TYR A 10 1.57 -4.75 -3.96
C TYR A 10 0.31 -4.68 -3.09
N GLY A 11 0.39 -5.10 -1.83
CA GLY A 11 -0.72 -5.00 -0.88
C GLY A 11 -1.09 -3.56 -0.57
N ILE A 12 -0.11 -2.69 -0.39
CA ILE A 12 -0.32 -1.25 -0.20
C ILE A 12 -0.99 -0.64 -1.44
N VAL A 13 -0.50 -0.96 -2.63
CA VAL A 13 -1.12 -0.50 -3.90
C VAL A 13 -2.57 -0.96 -4.02
N LEU A 14 -2.87 -2.23 -3.70
CA LEU A 14 -4.25 -2.75 -3.73
C LEU A 14 -5.15 -2.03 -2.72
N MET A 15 -4.68 -1.83 -1.49
CA MET A 15 -5.44 -1.14 -0.45
C MET A 15 -5.73 0.32 -0.84
N ALA A 16 -4.73 1.02 -1.37
CA ALA A 16 -4.88 2.39 -1.85
C ALA A 16 -5.90 2.46 -3.01
N HIS A 17 -5.87 1.47 -3.90
CA HIS A 17 -6.83 1.39 -5.01
C HIS A 17 -8.27 1.17 -4.52
N VAL A 18 -8.49 0.22 -3.62
CA VAL A 18 -9.82 -0.02 -3.00
C VAL A 18 -10.32 1.22 -2.27
N ALA A 19 -9.45 1.96 -1.58
CA ALA A 19 -9.81 3.16 -0.84
C ALA A 19 -10.19 4.38 -1.70
N ARG A 20 -9.85 4.38 -2.99
CA ARG A 20 -10.19 5.47 -3.94
C ARG A 20 -11.57 5.32 -4.56
N SER A 21 -12.15 4.15 -4.46
CA SER A 21 -13.45 3.87 -5.05
C SER A 21 -14.58 4.14 -4.07
N PRO A 22 -15.78 4.47 -4.56
CA PRO A 22 -16.95 4.63 -3.72
C PRO A 22 -17.21 3.37 -2.88
N GLU A 23 -17.56 3.53 -1.61
CA GLU A 23 -17.80 2.43 -0.65
C GLU A 23 -18.92 1.46 -1.10
N GLU A 24 -19.78 1.89 -1.99
CA GLU A 24 -20.98 1.14 -2.41
C GLU A 24 -20.69 0.05 -3.46
N THR A 25 -19.52 0.04 -4.10
CA THR A 25 -19.21 -0.91 -5.18
C THR A 25 -18.09 -1.86 -4.78
N PRO A 26 -18.39 -3.13 -4.44
CA PRO A 26 -17.35 -4.09 -4.10
C PRO A 26 -16.42 -4.39 -5.27
N HIS A 27 -15.13 -4.44 -4.99
CA HIS A 27 -14.10 -4.77 -5.98
C HIS A 27 -13.92 -6.27 -6.11
N THR A 28 -14.01 -6.79 -7.32
CA THR A 28 -13.63 -8.19 -7.56
C THR A 28 -12.11 -8.33 -7.66
N ALA A 29 -11.58 -9.51 -7.32
CA ALA A 29 -10.15 -9.79 -7.51
C ALA A 29 -9.71 -9.61 -8.97
N ARG A 30 -10.61 -9.87 -9.93
CA ARG A 30 -10.35 -9.72 -11.37
C ARG A 30 -10.30 -8.25 -11.78
N SER A 31 -11.22 -7.39 -11.29
CA SER A 31 -11.17 -5.95 -11.59
C SER A 31 -9.89 -5.34 -11.04
N LEU A 32 -9.57 -5.62 -9.76
CA LEU A 32 -8.33 -5.13 -9.14
C LEU A 32 -7.07 -5.59 -9.87
N ALA A 33 -7.01 -6.85 -10.32
CA ALA A 33 -5.88 -7.35 -11.10
C ALA A 33 -5.71 -6.60 -12.44
N ASN A 34 -6.82 -6.31 -13.12
CA ASN A 34 -6.81 -5.58 -14.38
C ASN A 34 -6.39 -4.11 -14.20
N GLU A 35 -6.88 -3.46 -13.16
CA GLU A 35 -6.66 -2.04 -12.87
C GLU A 35 -5.23 -1.79 -12.35
N THR A 36 -4.76 -2.63 -11.44
CA THR A 36 -3.41 -2.53 -10.86
C THR A 36 -2.32 -3.17 -11.71
N LYS A 37 -2.69 -3.92 -12.78
CA LYS A 37 -1.77 -4.70 -13.63
C LYS A 37 -0.99 -5.78 -12.85
N LEU A 38 -1.52 -6.22 -11.72
CA LEU A 38 -0.94 -7.29 -10.91
C LEU A 38 -1.49 -8.66 -11.34
N PRO A 39 -0.70 -9.75 -11.21
CA PRO A 39 -1.17 -11.10 -11.50
C PRO A 39 -2.36 -11.50 -10.63
N LEU A 40 -3.44 -11.99 -11.22
CA LEU A 40 -4.66 -12.39 -10.50
C LEU A 40 -4.42 -13.35 -9.31
N PRO A 41 -3.54 -14.37 -9.40
CA PRO A 41 -3.24 -15.22 -8.25
C PRO A 41 -2.61 -14.46 -7.07
N THR A 42 -1.75 -13.47 -7.37
CA THR A 42 -1.13 -12.61 -6.37
C THR A 42 -2.19 -11.73 -5.69
N VAL A 43 -3.05 -11.09 -6.49
CA VAL A 43 -4.17 -10.28 -5.98
C VAL A 43 -5.07 -11.12 -5.08
N GLY A 44 -5.49 -12.32 -5.51
CA GLY A 44 -6.33 -13.19 -4.72
C GLY A 44 -5.70 -13.58 -3.37
N LYS A 45 -4.39 -13.85 -3.34
CA LYS A 45 -3.66 -14.15 -2.10
C LYS A 45 -3.64 -12.95 -1.16
N LEU A 46 -3.32 -11.76 -1.67
CA LEU A 46 -3.25 -10.53 -0.88
C LEU A 46 -4.61 -10.13 -0.31
N LEU A 47 -5.67 -10.16 -1.13
CA LEU A 47 -7.03 -9.85 -0.69
C LEU A 47 -7.50 -10.79 0.43
N ARG A 48 -7.15 -12.06 0.35
CA ARG A 48 -7.45 -13.03 1.39
C ARG A 48 -6.72 -12.69 2.71
N GLN A 49 -5.40 -12.46 2.67
CA GLN A 49 -4.61 -12.11 3.85
C GLN A 49 -5.13 -10.82 4.50
N LEU A 50 -5.39 -9.77 3.70
CA LEU A 50 -5.92 -8.49 4.18
C LEU A 50 -7.31 -8.65 4.82
N SER A 51 -8.16 -9.55 4.28
CA SER A 51 -9.47 -9.85 4.85
C SER A 51 -9.37 -10.66 6.15
N GLU A 52 -8.45 -11.60 6.26
CA GLU A 52 -8.17 -12.37 7.48
C GLU A 52 -7.77 -11.44 8.63
N HIS A 53 -7.05 -10.34 8.32
CA HIS A 53 -6.66 -9.28 9.27
C HIS A 53 -7.68 -8.15 9.42
N ARG A 54 -8.89 -8.30 8.87
CA ARG A 54 -9.99 -7.32 8.99
C ARG A 54 -9.65 -5.92 8.43
N LEU A 55 -8.76 -5.85 7.47
CA LEU A 55 -8.48 -4.63 6.71
C LEU A 55 -9.44 -4.50 5.53
N LEU A 56 -9.87 -5.65 4.98
CA LEU A 56 -10.93 -5.74 3.97
C LEU A 56 -12.09 -6.58 4.48
N SER A 57 -13.29 -6.22 4.08
CA SER A 57 -14.49 -7.03 4.18
C SER A 57 -14.74 -7.75 2.85
N SER A 58 -15.10 -9.04 2.91
CA SER A 58 -15.42 -9.83 1.72
C SER A 58 -16.90 -10.20 1.69
N HIS A 59 -17.55 -10.00 0.55
CA HIS A 59 -18.95 -10.37 0.32
C HIS A 59 -19.02 -11.42 -0.76
N ARG A 60 -19.83 -12.48 -0.52
CA ARG A 60 -20.08 -13.56 -1.49
C ARG A 60 -21.30 -13.24 -2.35
N GLY A 61 -21.37 -13.81 -3.55
CA GLY A 61 -22.52 -13.70 -4.45
C GLY A 61 -22.20 -13.05 -5.78
N VAL A 62 -23.22 -12.84 -6.61
CA VAL A 62 -23.09 -12.27 -7.96
C VAL A 62 -22.52 -10.84 -7.91
N ASN A 63 -22.91 -10.07 -6.91
CA ASN A 63 -22.41 -8.72 -6.63
C ASN A 63 -21.33 -8.73 -5.51
N GLY A 64 -20.65 -9.85 -5.31
CA GLY A 64 -19.64 -10.01 -4.29
C GLY A 64 -18.32 -9.38 -4.66
N GLY A 65 -17.49 -9.14 -3.65
CA GLY A 65 -16.18 -8.55 -3.81
C GLY A 65 -15.57 -8.12 -2.47
N TYR A 66 -14.69 -7.17 -2.52
CA TYR A 66 -13.92 -6.66 -1.38
C TYR A 66 -14.13 -5.16 -1.26
N ASN A 67 -14.40 -4.71 -0.03
CA ASN A 67 -14.44 -3.31 0.37
C ASN A 67 -13.49 -3.09 1.55
N LEU A 68 -13.16 -1.84 1.88
CA LEU A 68 -12.51 -1.56 3.16
C LEU A 68 -13.41 -2.03 4.31
N ALA A 69 -12.81 -2.61 5.34
CA ALA A 69 -13.55 -3.01 6.54
C ALA A 69 -13.87 -1.82 7.46
N ARG A 70 -13.18 -0.70 7.27
CA ARG A 70 -13.32 0.58 8.01
C ARG A 70 -12.78 1.72 7.16
N GLU A 71 -13.00 2.95 7.61
CA GLU A 71 -12.57 4.16 6.89
C GLU A 71 -11.05 4.17 6.62
N ALA A 72 -10.64 4.66 5.45
CA ALA A 72 -9.24 4.72 5.03
C ALA A 72 -8.33 5.49 6.01
N ARG A 73 -8.87 6.52 6.68
CA ARG A 73 -8.15 7.29 7.71
C ARG A 73 -7.87 6.50 9.01
N SER A 74 -8.57 5.39 9.23
CA SER A 74 -8.40 4.52 10.39
C SER A 74 -7.56 3.27 10.11
N ILE A 75 -7.05 3.12 8.90
CA ILE A 75 -6.17 2.02 8.48
C ILE A 75 -4.77 2.60 8.30
N THR A 76 -3.80 2.08 9.04
CA THR A 76 -2.41 2.55 8.97
C THR A 76 -1.55 1.68 8.06
N VAL A 77 -0.45 2.23 7.58
CA VAL A 77 0.56 1.46 6.82
C VAL A 77 1.16 0.35 7.68
N ALA A 78 1.34 0.61 8.99
CA ALA A 78 1.80 -0.41 9.92
C ALA A 78 0.89 -1.65 9.97
N GLU A 79 -0.43 -1.46 9.98
CA GLU A 79 -1.40 -2.57 9.97
C GLU A 79 -1.35 -3.37 8.67
N ILE A 80 -1.16 -2.72 7.53
CA ILE A 80 -1.03 -3.40 6.24
C ILE A 80 0.24 -4.25 6.22
N ILE A 81 1.36 -3.71 6.69
CA ILE A 81 2.63 -4.44 6.80
C ILE A 81 2.47 -5.63 7.76
N LEU A 82 1.88 -5.40 8.92
CA LEU A 82 1.64 -6.46 9.91
C LEU A 82 0.81 -7.61 9.34
N ALA A 83 -0.21 -7.29 8.53
CA ALA A 83 -1.07 -8.28 7.89
C ALA A 83 -0.34 -9.14 6.85
N LEU A 84 0.65 -8.60 6.15
CA LEU A 84 1.29 -9.22 4.99
C LEU A 84 2.68 -9.82 5.29
N GLU A 85 3.46 -9.19 6.16
CA GLU A 85 4.81 -9.63 6.55
C GLU A 85 4.92 -10.12 8.00
N GLY A 86 3.97 -9.72 8.84
CA GLY A 86 4.06 -9.95 10.27
C GLY A 86 4.62 -8.75 11.04
N PRO A 87 5.04 -8.94 12.28
CA PRO A 87 5.47 -7.86 13.16
C PRO A 87 6.62 -7.03 12.61
N ILE A 88 6.49 -5.71 12.71
CA ILE A 88 7.51 -4.76 12.27
C ILE A 88 8.63 -4.71 13.29
N GLY A 89 9.86 -4.98 12.85
CA GLY A 89 11.05 -4.88 13.69
C GLY A 89 12.32 -4.68 12.87
N PHE A 90 13.34 -4.12 13.52
CA PHE A 90 14.64 -3.88 12.90
C PHE A 90 15.56 -5.11 13.00
N THR A 91 15.37 -5.92 14.06
CA THR A 91 16.12 -7.14 14.32
C THR A 91 15.17 -8.20 14.89
N GLU A 92 15.58 -9.48 14.89
CA GLU A 92 14.79 -10.59 15.44
C GLU A 92 14.36 -10.34 16.88
N CYS A 93 15.25 -9.79 17.71
CA CYS A 93 14.97 -9.49 19.12
C CYS A 93 14.04 -8.29 19.33
N SER A 94 13.88 -7.40 18.31
CA SER A 94 12.90 -6.31 18.35
C SER A 94 11.50 -6.75 17.90
N VAL A 95 11.39 -7.92 17.26
CA VAL A 95 10.12 -8.50 16.82
C VAL A 95 9.49 -9.38 17.88
N VAL A 96 10.26 -10.36 18.39
CA VAL A 96 9.78 -11.31 19.41
C VAL A 96 10.91 -11.56 20.42
N LYS A 97 10.59 -11.39 21.69
CA LYS A 97 11.52 -11.73 22.79
C LYS A 97 11.87 -13.23 22.77
N GLY A 98 13.15 -13.55 22.95
CA GLY A 98 13.65 -14.92 23.02
C GLY A 98 13.99 -15.56 21.68
N LEU A 99 13.82 -14.89 20.54
CA LEU A 99 14.24 -15.42 19.23
C LEU A 99 15.75 -15.32 19.01
N CYS A 100 16.40 -14.32 19.60
CA CYS A 100 17.82 -14.11 19.43
C CYS A 100 18.62 -14.85 20.51
N ASN A 101 19.52 -15.76 20.13
CA ASN A 101 20.37 -16.49 21.05
C ASN A 101 21.36 -15.61 21.86
N MET A 102 21.59 -14.38 21.39
CA MET A 102 22.47 -13.39 22.02
C MET A 102 21.72 -12.38 22.89
N GLU A 103 20.41 -12.50 23.05
CA GLU A 103 19.55 -11.49 23.68
C GLU A 103 20.03 -11.09 25.09
N HIS A 104 20.45 -12.07 25.91
CA HIS A 104 20.88 -11.83 27.29
C HIS A 104 22.25 -11.13 27.42
N SER A 105 23.06 -11.12 26.37
CA SER A 105 24.44 -10.60 26.40
C SER A 105 24.66 -9.47 25.36
N CYS A 106 23.61 -9.08 24.64
CA CYS A 106 23.72 -8.13 23.53
C CYS A 106 23.72 -6.68 24.04
N ALA A 107 24.85 -6.00 23.91
CA ALA A 107 24.99 -4.59 24.27
C ALA A 107 24.15 -3.63 23.40
N ILE A 108 23.64 -4.10 22.24
CA ILE A 108 22.93 -3.28 21.26
C ILE A 108 21.41 -3.53 21.32
N MET A 109 20.95 -4.48 22.14
CA MET A 109 19.53 -4.85 22.20
C MET A 109 18.60 -3.66 22.45
N SER A 110 18.91 -2.80 23.43
CA SER A 110 18.12 -1.62 23.74
C SER A 110 18.05 -0.64 22.56
N ASN A 111 19.15 -0.45 21.84
CA ASN A 111 19.20 0.44 20.69
C ASN A 111 18.38 -0.10 19.51
N SER A 112 18.38 -1.40 19.28
CA SER A 112 17.58 -2.04 18.24
C SER A 112 16.08 -1.95 18.52
N GLN A 113 15.67 -2.00 19.79
CA GLN A 113 14.29 -1.77 20.21
C GLN A 113 13.86 -0.33 19.95
N ILE A 114 14.67 0.65 20.34
CA ILE A 114 14.37 2.08 20.09
C ILE A 114 14.19 2.34 18.60
N ILE A 115 15.04 1.79 17.74
CA ILE A 115 14.93 1.94 16.28
C ILE A 115 13.65 1.27 15.76
N GLY A 116 13.36 0.05 16.22
CA GLY A 116 12.16 -0.69 15.84
C GLY A 116 10.86 0.03 16.24
N ASP A 117 10.84 0.58 17.45
CA ASP A 117 9.69 1.34 17.96
C ASP A 117 9.50 2.64 17.16
N ALA A 118 10.56 3.41 16.93
CA ALA A 118 10.50 4.63 16.12
C ALA A 118 10.02 4.36 14.68
N LEU A 119 10.44 3.23 14.09
CA LEU A 119 9.97 2.83 12.76
C LEU A 119 8.48 2.45 12.78
N ARG A 120 8.05 1.71 13.78
CA ARG A 120 6.63 1.33 13.96
C ARG A 120 5.78 2.57 14.16
N ASP A 121 6.17 3.46 15.08
CA ASP A 121 5.47 4.72 15.35
C ASP A 121 5.32 5.57 14.08
N ALA A 122 6.38 5.70 13.29
CA ALA A 122 6.32 6.43 12.03
C ALA A 122 5.30 5.82 11.04
N LEU A 123 5.25 4.49 10.94
CA LEU A 123 4.32 3.78 10.06
C LEU A 123 2.87 3.76 10.58
N GLU A 124 2.67 3.84 11.90
CA GLU A 124 1.36 3.99 12.54
C GLU A 124 0.75 5.37 12.30
N HIS A 125 1.57 6.40 12.09
CA HIS A 125 1.10 7.74 11.79
C HIS A 125 0.74 7.97 10.33
N VAL A 126 1.14 7.08 9.42
CA VAL A 126 0.77 7.17 8.00
C VAL A 126 -0.46 6.31 7.73
N THR A 127 -1.55 6.95 7.33
CA THR A 127 -2.82 6.28 7.03
C THR A 127 -2.97 5.97 5.54
N LEU A 128 -3.90 5.08 5.22
CA LEU A 128 -4.27 4.78 3.84
C LEU A 128 -4.87 6.00 3.13
N SER A 129 -5.50 6.90 3.88
CA SER A 129 -6.00 8.18 3.36
C SER A 129 -4.86 9.10 2.91
N ASP A 130 -3.74 9.15 3.65
CA ASP A 130 -2.58 9.97 3.32
C ASP A 130 -1.94 9.47 2.02
N LEU A 131 -1.79 8.16 1.87
CA LEU A 131 -1.27 7.55 0.63
C LEU A 131 -2.13 7.89 -0.59
N ASN A 132 -3.45 7.90 -0.44
CA ASN A 132 -4.35 8.25 -1.52
C ASN A 132 -4.24 9.71 -1.95
N HIS A 133 -4.02 10.61 -1.02
CA HIS A 133 -3.79 12.04 -1.31
C HIS A 133 -2.54 12.24 -2.18
N GLU A 134 -1.44 11.61 -1.82
CA GLU A 134 -0.18 11.68 -2.55
C GLU A 134 -0.28 11.05 -3.94
N MET A 135 -0.92 9.88 -4.06
CA MET A 135 -1.12 9.21 -5.36
C MET A 135 -1.95 10.07 -6.31
N ALA A 136 -3.05 10.66 -5.85
CA ALA A 136 -3.88 11.55 -6.66
C ALA A 136 -3.15 12.84 -7.09
N HIS A 137 -2.21 13.30 -6.30
CA HIS A 137 -1.36 14.45 -6.66
C HIS A 137 -0.34 14.08 -7.73
N HIS A 138 0.26 12.90 -7.63
CA HIS A 138 1.23 12.40 -8.60
C HIS A 138 0.61 12.13 -9.97
N GLU A 139 -0.57 11.50 -10.02
CA GLU A 139 -1.31 11.25 -11.26
C GLU A 139 -1.66 12.55 -11.97
N ARG A 140 -2.18 13.54 -11.28
CA ARG A 140 -2.51 14.87 -11.87
C ARG A 140 -1.27 15.54 -12.47
N LYS A 141 -0.12 15.43 -11.80
CA LYS A 141 1.14 16.00 -12.30
C LYS A 141 1.63 15.28 -13.55
N HIS A 142 1.55 13.95 -13.56
CA HIS A 142 1.92 13.13 -14.71
C HIS A 142 1.03 13.42 -15.93
N ASP A 143 -0.29 13.55 -15.73
CA ASP A 143 -1.24 13.89 -16.81
C ASP A 143 -0.96 15.28 -17.37
N GLN A 144 -0.64 16.26 -16.53
CA GLN A 144 -0.28 17.60 -16.96
C GLN A 144 1.02 17.61 -17.79
N GLU A 145 2.03 16.86 -17.38
CA GLU A 145 3.29 16.71 -18.13
C GLU A 145 3.07 16.01 -19.47
N LEU A 146 2.21 14.97 -19.51
CA LEU A 146 1.85 14.26 -20.72
C LEU A 146 1.12 15.18 -21.71
N VAL A 147 0.12 15.94 -21.25
CA VAL A 147 -0.62 16.91 -22.07
C VAL A 147 0.29 18.03 -22.58
N ALA A 148 1.22 18.49 -21.75
CA ALA A 148 2.20 19.50 -22.16
C ALA A 148 3.17 18.98 -23.24
N SER A 149 3.49 17.69 -23.23
CA SER A 149 4.37 17.05 -24.24
C SER A 149 3.68 16.80 -25.59
N ILE A 150 2.33 16.77 -25.63
CA ILE A 150 1.53 16.50 -26.83
C ILE A 150 1.16 17.79 -27.59
N LYS A 151 1.54 19.00 -27.13
CA LYS A 151 1.27 20.23 -27.86
C LYS A 151 1.91 20.16 -29.26
N PRO A 152 1.09 20.30 -30.35
CA PRO A 152 1.62 20.23 -31.71
C PRO A 152 2.62 21.37 -31.95
N ALA A 153 3.79 21.01 -32.46
CA ALA A 153 4.74 21.96 -32.98
C ALA A 153 4.09 22.75 -34.15
N GLY A 154 3.94 24.06 -33.97
CA GLY A 154 3.95 25.03 -35.01
C GLY A 154 2.81 24.95 -36.05
N SER A 155 1.85 25.84 -35.93
CA SER A 155 1.20 26.41 -37.13
C SER A 155 2.27 27.13 -37.95
N VAL A 156 2.67 26.54 -39.07
CA VAL A 156 3.41 27.25 -40.12
C VAL A 156 2.46 28.27 -40.69
N ALA A 157 2.74 29.55 -40.46
CA ALA A 157 2.05 30.65 -41.11
C ALA A 157 2.36 30.58 -42.61
N GLU A 158 1.35 30.27 -43.42
CA GLU A 158 1.34 30.54 -44.84
C GLU A 158 1.34 32.06 -45.03
N GLY A 159 2.48 32.60 -45.40
CA GLY A 159 2.63 33.91 -45.97
C GLY A 159 2.46 33.84 -47.49
N VAL A 160 1.29 34.16 -47.97
CA VAL A 160 1.01 34.42 -49.40
C VAL A 160 1.70 35.71 -49.79
N ARG A 161 2.54 35.64 -50.80
CA ARG A 161 2.69 36.64 -51.88
C ARG A 161 3.24 35.98 -53.10
#